data_906f21cc06d212353b81e0230127838a
#
_entry.id   906f21cc06d212353b81e0230127838a
#
_cell.length_a   1.000
_cell.length_b   1.000
_cell.length_c   1.000
_cell.angle_alpha   90.00
_cell.angle_beta   90.00
_cell.angle_gamma   90.00
#
_symmetry.space_group_name_H-M   'P 1'
#
loop_
_entity.id
_entity.type
_entity.pdbx_description
1 polymer ?
#
loop_
_entity_poly.entity_id
_entity_poly.type
_entity_poly.pdbx_seq_one_letter_code
_entity_poly.pdbx_strand_id
1 'polypeptide(L)'
;MEFSYAAWGQKFYYFQIAVERKSKKVDCIWVMIPDNLIVFLPKVGEYATVKGSLRSSKRTAHGRYLFANEITKEEVEKNENKVSVHGIVVSDPHYGQKKDGREITTVIIACNRRNGHPAYIPIVAWGRNAAILKKSQRGDMVGGIGRYLERPYLKDGMLFTTYEASLDVVRIERSNNHGC
;
A
#
# COMPACT_ATOMS: atom_id res chain seq x y z
N MET A 1 -3.45 -19.00 7.69
CA MET A 1 -2.85 -18.96 6.33
C MET A 1 -3.84 -19.57 5.35
N GLU A 2 -4.14 -18.88 4.27
CA GLU A 2 -5.12 -19.29 3.27
C GLU A 2 -4.42 -19.56 1.94
N PHE A 3 -4.80 -20.66 1.25
CA PHE A 3 -4.35 -20.90 -0.12
C PHE A 3 -4.95 -19.86 -1.06
N SER A 4 -4.12 -19.26 -1.93
CA SER A 4 -4.58 -18.26 -2.90
C SER A 4 -4.72 -18.86 -4.29
N TYR A 5 -3.62 -19.24 -4.91
CA TYR A 5 -3.59 -19.85 -6.25
C TYR A 5 -2.23 -20.52 -6.51
N ALA A 6 -2.15 -21.26 -7.61
CA ALA A 6 -0.91 -21.82 -8.12
C ALA A 6 -0.64 -21.27 -9.54
N ALA A 7 0.61 -20.93 -9.84
CA ALA A 7 1.05 -20.51 -11.15
C ALA A 7 2.50 -20.90 -11.40
N TRP A 8 2.81 -21.37 -12.61
CA TRP A 8 4.16 -21.78 -13.02
C TRP A 8 4.86 -22.75 -12.04
N GLY A 9 4.10 -23.72 -11.52
CA GLY A 9 4.61 -24.71 -10.56
C GLY A 9 4.79 -24.19 -9.13
N GLN A 10 4.48 -22.92 -8.84
CA GLN A 10 4.58 -22.32 -7.53
C GLN A 10 3.20 -22.08 -6.93
N LYS A 11 3.05 -22.35 -5.63
CA LYS A 11 1.84 -22.06 -4.86
C LYS A 11 1.99 -20.74 -4.11
N PHE A 12 0.89 -20.03 -3.94
CA PHE A 12 0.84 -18.76 -3.22
C PHE A 12 -0.23 -18.82 -2.13
N TYR A 13 0.08 -18.21 -1.01
CA TYR A 13 -0.77 -18.21 0.18
C TYR A 13 -0.92 -16.80 0.72
N TYR A 14 -2.01 -16.55 1.44
CA TYR A 14 -2.23 -15.34 2.19
C TYR A 14 -2.11 -15.55 3.69
N PHE A 15 -1.59 -14.56 4.38
CA PHE A 15 -1.69 -14.40 5.83
C PHE A 15 -1.76 -12.91 6.17
N GLN A 16 -2.05 -12.58 7.41
CA GLN A 16 -2.06 -11.20 7.89
C GLN A 16 -0.92 -10.96 8.86
N ILE A 17 -0.37 -9.75 8.78
CA ILE A 17 0.50 -9.19 9.81
C ILE A 17 -0.23 -8.03 10.48
N ALA A 18 -0.13 -7.96 11.80
CA ALA A 18 -0.65 -6.86 12.61
C ALA A 18 0.47 -5.88 12.92
N VAL A 19 0.24 -4.60 12.65
CA VAL A 19 1.21 -3.53 12.95
C VAL A 19 0.50 -2.46 13.77
N GLU A 20 0.97 -2.22 14.99
CA GLU A 20 0.39 -1.19 15.85
C GLU A 20 0.91 0.20 15.44
N ARG A 21 -0.01 1.15 15.29
CA ARG A 21 0.33 2.56 15.09
C ARG A 21 0.70 3.23 16.42
N LYS A 22 1.37 4.37 16.35
CA LYS A 22 1.58 5.25 17.52
C LYS A 22 0.26 5.63 18.22
N SER A 23 -0.85 5.67 17.51
CA SER A 23 -2.20 5.93 18.03
C SER A 23 -2.87 4.72 18.69
N LYS A 24 -2.17 3.61 18.84
CA LYS A 24 -2.67 2.32 19.37
C LYS A 24 -3.67 1.60 18.45
N LYS A 25 -3.97 2.15 17.29
CA LYS A 25 -4.75 1.44 16.28
C LYS A 25 -3.87 0.37 15.63
N VAL A 26 -4.41 -0.82 15.41
CA VAL A 26 -3.74 -1.91 14.70
C VAL A 26 -4.18 -1.92 13.24
N ASP A 27 -3.22 -2.02 12.33
CA ASP A 27 -3.45 -2.30 10.91
C ASP A 27 -3.20 -3.78 10.64
N CYS A 28 -4.19 -4.47 10.07
CA CYS A 28 -4.06 -5.85 9.63
C CYS A 28 -3.75 -5.88 8.13
N ILE A 29 -2.49 -6.06 7.78
CA ILE A 29 -2.02 -6.01 6.39
C ILE A 29 -1.99 -7.40 5.79
N TRP A 30 -2.68 -7.59 4.65
CA TRP A 30 -2.59 -8.82 3.89
C TRP A 30 -1.24 -8.97 3.21
N VAL A 31 -0.63 -10.11 3.41
CA VAL A 31 0.63 -10.52 2.80
C VAL A 31 0.39 -11.75 1.94
N MET A 32 0.83 -11.68 0.69
CA MET A 32 0.92 -12.84 -0.18
C MET A 32 2.35 -13.38 -0.16
N ILE A 33 2.50 -14.68 0.03
CA ILE A 33 3.78 -15.36 0.14
C ILE A 33 3.84 -16.52 -0.85
N PRO A 34 4.95 -16.70 -1.59
CA PRO A 34 5.21 -17.92 -2.33
C PRO A 34 5.59 -19.07 -1.38
N ASP A 35 5.31 -20.29 -1.79
CA ASP A 35 5.50 -21.51 -0.98
C ASP A 35 6.95 -21.74 -0.51
N ASN A 36 7.94 -21.32 -1.28
CA ASN A 36 9.34 -21.42 -0.90
C ASN A 36 9.75 -20.55 0.31
N LEU A 37 8.94 -19.55 0.67
CA LEU A 37 9.16 -18.71 1.87
C LEU A 37 8.36 -19.18 3.09
N ILE A 38 7.47 -20.17 2.97
CA ILE A 38 6.60 -20.63 4.07
C ILE A 38 7.42 -21.13 5.26
N VAL A 39 8.56 -21.75 5.01
CA VAL A 39 9.44 -22.31 6.07
C VAL A 39 9.98 -21.23 7.01
N PHE A 40 9.96 -19.97 6.60
CA PHE A 40 10.40 -18.83 7.40
C PHE A 40 9.24 -18.14 8.15
N LEU A 41 8.00 -18.61 7.97
CA LEU A 41 6.86 -18.03 8.67
C LEU A 41 6.96 -18.31 10.18
N PRO A 42 6.87 -17.27 11.01
CA PRO A 42 6.73 -17.46 12.46
C PRO A 42 5.36 -18.06 12.78
N LYS A 43 5.23 -18.59 13.98
CA LYS A 43 3.93 -19.02 14.52
C LYS A 43 3.05 -17.81 14.83
N VAL A 44 1.75 -18.05 14.91
CA VAL A 44 0.80 -16.99 15.31
C VAL A 44 1.19 -16.46 16.70
N GLY A 45 1.29 -15.15 16.83
CA GLY A 45 1.72 -14.46 18.06
C GLY A 45 3.23 -14.19 18.16
N GLU A 46 4.04 -14.71 17.23
CA GLU A 46 5.46 -14.37 17.13
C GLU A 46 5.66 -13.13 16.22
N TYR A 47 6.81 -12.50 16.34
CA TYR A 47 7.16 -11.30 15.58
C TYR A 47 7.92 -11.63 14.31
N ALA A 48 7.64 -10.85 13.26
CA ALA A 48 8.35 -10.97 12.00
C ALA A 48 8.50 -9.62 11.29
N THR A 49 9.61 -9.44 10.58
CA THR A 49 9.76 -8.41 9.56
C THR A 49 9.47 -9.01 8.19
N VAL A 50 8.56 -8.37 7.44
CA VAL A 50 8.23 -8.77 6.08
C VAL A 50 8.62 -7.64 5.13
N LYS A 51 9.49 -7.95 4.16
CA LYS A 51 9.87 -7.03 3.09
C LYS A 51 9.29 -7.51 1.77
N GLY A 52 8.85 -6.57 0.94
CA GLY A 52 8.24 -6.93 -0.33
C GLY A 52 7.77 -5.73 -1.14
N SER A 53 6.89 -6.00 -2.09
CA SER A 53 6.32 -5.00 -2.98
C SER A 53 4.80 -4.93 -2.86
N LEU A 54 4.26 -3.71 -2.86
CA LEU A 54 2.82 -3.51 -2.91
C LEU A 54 2.28 -3.97 -4.27
N ARG A 55 1.18 -4.71 -4.23
CA ARG A 55 0.48 -5.21 -5.40
C ARG A 55 -1.01 -4.91 -5.32
N SER A 56 -1.62 -4.78 -6.49
CA SER A 56 -3.07 -4.72 -6.62
C SER A 56 -3.55 -5.75 -7.64
N SER A 57 -4.69 -6.37 -7.37
CA SER A 57 -5.33 -7.30 -8.29
C SER A 57 -6.84 -7.32 -8.07
N LYS A 58 -7.62 -7.23 -9.14
CA LYS A 58 -9.08 -7.42 -9.09
C LYS A 58 -9.47 -8.91 -8.98
N ARG A 59 -8.53 -9.81 -9.24
CA ARG A 59 -8.74 -11.27 -9.26
C ARG A 59 -8.48 -11.95 -7.93
N THR A 60 -7.94 -11.22 -6.95
CA THR A 60 -7.62 -11.76 -5.63
C THR A 60 -8.62 -11.26 -4.60
N ALA A 61 -8.94 -12.09 -3.61
CA ALA A 61 -9.93 -11.79 -2.58
C ALA A 61 -9.63 -10.48 -1.82
N HIS A 62 -8.34 -10.14 -1.67
CA HIS A 62 -7.92 -9.01 -0.84
C HIS A 62 -7.59 -7.73 -1.62
N GLY A 63 -7.73 -7.74 -2.95
CA GLY A 63 -7.56 -6.57 -3.82
C GLY A 63 -6.16 -5.94 -3.80
N ARG A 64 -5.68 -5.50 -2.65
CA ARG A 64 -4.36 -4.91 -2.43
C ARG A 64 -3.64 -5.62 -1.30
N TYR A 65 -2.36 -5.93 -1.49
CA TYR A 65 -1.57 -6.71 -0.55
C TYR A 65 -0.07 -6.44 -0.71
N LEU A 66 0.69 -6.80 0.31
CA LEU A 66 2.14 -6.86 0.26
C LEU A 66 2.54 -8.23 -0.30
N PHE A 67 3.27 -8.27 -1.41
CA PHE A 67 3.88 -9.49 -1.92
C PHE A 67 5.26 -9.66 -1.28
N ALA A 68 5.40 -10.66 -0.43
CA ALA A 68 6.64 -10.90 0.31
C ALA A 68 7.75 -11.41 -0.60
N ASN A 69 8.92 -10.79 -0.48
CA ASN A 69 10.17 -11.26 -1.07
C ASN A 69 11.11 -11.82 0.00
N GLU A 70 10.92 -11.37 1.25
CA GLU A 70 11.75 -11.74 2.40
C GLU A 70 10.89 -11.76 3.66
N ILE A 71 11.12 -12.74 4.51
CA ILE A 71 10.53 -12.83 5.85
C ILE A 71 11.66 -13.16 6.82
N THR A 72 11.75 -12.39 7.89
CA THR A 72 12.71 -12.60 8.98
C THR A 72 11.95 -12.70 10.29
N LYS A 73 12.19 -13.77 11.05
CA LYS A 73 11.68 -13.89 12.42
C LYS A 73 12.41 -12.89 13.31
N GLU A 74 11.66 -12.22 14.18
CA GLU A 74 12.18 -11.26 15.15
C GLU A 74 11.99 -11.78 16.57
N GLU A 75 12.91 -11.45 17.45
CA GLU A 75 12.83 -11.83 18.88
C GLU A 75 11.95 -10.88 19.68
N VAL A 76 11.86 -9.61 19.21
CA VAL A 76 11.09 -8.55 19.87
C VAL A 76 10.16 -7.87 18.87
N GLU A 77 9.12 -7.25 19.40
CA GLU A 77 8.19 -6.46 18.62
C GLU A 77 8.88 -5.25 17.97
N LYS A 78 8.72 -5.13 16.64
CA LYS A 78 9.13 -3.97 15.88
C LYS A 78 7.92 -3.43 15.13
N ASN A 79 7.27 -2.41 15.67
CA ASN A 79 6.11 -1.76 15.02
C ASN A 79 6.57 -0.81 13.90
N GLU A 80 7.37 -1.31 12.98
CA GLU A 80 7.86 -0.55 11.83
C GLU A 80 6.94 -0.78 10.62
N ASN A 81 6.37 0.30 10.09
CA ASN A 81 5.58 0.30 8.86
C ASN A 81 6.14 1.39 7.96
N LYS A 82 6.89 1.00 6.95
CA LYS A 82 7.54 1.92 6.03
C LYS A 82 7.27 1.51 4.59
N VAL A 83 6.81 2.45 3.78
CA VAL A 83 6.61 2.27 2.35
C VAL A 83 7.29 3.40 1.58
N SER A 84 7.91 3.04 0.47
CA SER A 84 8.34 3.99 -0.56
C SER A 84 7.57 3.69 -1.83
N VAL A 85 6.96 4.71 -2.41
CA VAL A 85 6.18 4.59 -3.65
C VAL A 85 6.69 5.56 -4.71
N HIS A 86 6.61 5.12 -5.96
CA HIS A 86 6.92 5.95 -7.12
C HIS A 86 6.08 5.44 -8.30
N GLY A 87 5.30 6.33 -8.93
CA GLY A 87 4.41 5.92 -10.01
C GLY A 87 3.71 7.09 -10.68
N ILE A 88 3.05 6.79 -11.79
CA ILE A 88 2.32 7.77 -12.60
C ILE A 88 0.92 7.97 -12.03
N VAL A 89 0.50 9.22 -11.87
CA VAL A 89 -0.86 9.58 -11.45
C VAL A 89 -1.86 9.17 -12.51
N VAL A 90 -2.86 8.38 -12.13
CA VAL A 90 -3.89 7.85 -13.03
C VAL A 90 -5.31 8.27 -12.65
N SER A 91 -5.47 9.02 -11.57
CA SER A 91 -6.75 9.61 -11.16
C SER A 91 -6.59 11.11 -10.93
N ASP A 92 -7.67 11.86 -11.02
CA ASP A 92 -7.67 13.25 -10.60
C ASP A 92 -7.49 13.33 -9.07
N PRO A 93 -6.80 14.36 -8.54
CA PRO A 93 -6.66 14.54 -7.12
C PRO A 93 -8.01 14.79 -6.45
N HIS A 94 -8.34 13.98 -5.47
CA HIS A 94 -9.48 14.21 -4.60
C HIS A 94 -9.03 14.94 -3.34
N TYR A 95 -9.27 16.24 -3.30
CA TYR A 95 -8.96 17.11 -2.16
C TYR A 95 -10.18 17.25 -1.25
N GLY A 96 -9.95 17.29 0.05
CA GLY A 96 -10.96 17.55 1.05
C GLY A 96 -10.37 18.15 2.31
N GLN A 97 -11.25 18.62 3.18
CA GLN A 97 -10.90 19.10 4.51
C GLN A 97 -11.73 18.33 5.55
N LYS A 98 -11.08 17.88 6.60
CA LYS A 98 -11.77 17.23 7.73
C LYS A 98 -12.41 18.27 8.65
N LYS A 99 -13.34 17.82 9.51
CA LYS A 99 -14.03 18.69 10.47
C LYS A 99 -13.08 19.43 11.42
N ASP A 100 -11.90 18.88 11.67
CA ASP A 100 -10.82 19.45 12.48
C ASP A 100 -9.89 20.40 11.70
N GLY A 101 -10.27 20.77 10.48
CA GLY A 101 -9.53 21.67 9.60
C GLY A 101 -8.36 21.04 8.85
N ARG A 102 -8.00 19.77 9.11
CA ARG A 102 -6.88 19.12 8.42
C ARG A 102 -7.22 18.84 6.96
N GLU A 103 -6.34 19.28 6.07
CA GLU A 103 -6.42 19.01 4.65
C GLU A 103 -6.00 17.58 4.33
N ILE A 104 -6.66 16.97 3.35
CA ILE A 104 -6.35 15.64 2.83
C ILE A 104 -6.43 15.65 1.32
N THR A 105 -5.48 15.00 0.64
CA THR A 105 -5.54 14.73 -0.80
C THR A 105 -5.27 13.27 -1.05
N THR A 106 -6.08 12.67 -1.92
CA THR A 106 -5.93 11.28 -2.37
C THR A 106 -5.80 11.23 -3.87
N VAL A 107 -4.86 10.44 -4.38
CA VAL A 107 -4.74 10.09 -5.80
C VAL A 107 -4.42 8.60 -5.93
N ILE A 108 -4.66 8.03 -7.10
CA ILE A 108 -4.21 6.68 -7.44
C ILE A 108 -3.00 6.81 -8.36
N ILE A 109 -1.93 6.10 -8.02
CA ILE A 109 -0.74 5.99 -8.86
C ILE A 109 -0.61 4.58 -9.44
N ALA A 110 -0.12 4.49 -10.67
CA ALA A 110 0.30 3.26 -11.30
C ALA A 110 1.81 3.07 -11.08
N CYS A 111 2.16 2.15 -10.20
CA CYS A 111 3.55 1.77 -9.93
C CYS A 111 3.97 0.67 -10.89
N ASN A 112 4.98 0.93 -11.73
CA ASN A 112 5.50 -0.05 -12.68
C ASN A 112 6.11 -1.25 -11.97
N ARG A 113 5.94 -2.42 -12.57
CA ARG A 113 6.49 -3.70 -12.12
C ARG A 113 7.31 -4.33 -13.23
N ARG A 114 8.30 -5.15 -12.87
CA ARG A 114 9.16 -5.85 -13.84
C ARG A 114 8.40 -6.73 -14.83
N ASN A 115 7.22 -7.22 -14.48
CA ASN A 115 6.38 -8.08 -15.34
C ASN A 115 5.35 -7.31 -16.20
N GLY A 116 5.49 -5.99 -16.36
CA GLY A 116 4.66 -5.17 -17.23
C GLY A 116 3.25 -4.83 -16.73
N HIS A 117 2.80 -5.42 -15.61
CA HIS A 117 1.47 -5.11 -15.05
C HIS A 117 1.63 -4.14 -13.86
N PRO A 118 1.16 -2.87 -13.96
CA PRO A 118 1.29 -1.90 -12.89
C PRO A 118 0.46 -2.29 -11.66
N ALA A 119 0.94 -1.91 -10.48
CA ALA A 119 0.15 -1.93 -9.27
C ALA A 119 -0.52 -0.57 -9.07
N TYR A 120 -1.85 -0.56 -8.91
CA TYR A 120 -2.63 0.65 -8.66
C TYR A 120 -2.75 0.89 -7.17
N ILE A 121 -2.00 1.86 -6.66
CA ILE A 121 -1.88 2.14 -5.24
C ILE A 121 -2.53 3.50 -4.94
N PRO A 122 -3.56 3.55 -4.09
CA PRO A 122 -4.03 4.82 -3.55
C PRO A 122 -2.96 5.41 -2.65
N ILE A 123 -2.61 6.65 -2.88
CA ILE A 123 -1.76 7.42 -1.98
C ILE A 123 -2.57 8.54 -1.34
N VAL A 124 -2.28 8.81 -0.08
CA VAL A 124 -2.94 9.85 0.72
C VAL A 124 -1.87 10.74 1.34
N ALA A 125 -2.11 12.02 1.31
CA ALA A 125 -1.27 13.00 1.97
C ALA A 125 -2.12 13.93 2.84
N TRP A 126 -1.51 14.47 3.90
CA TRP A 126 -2.16 15.32 4.89
C TRP A 126 -1.45 16.66 5.02
N GLY A 127 -2.21 17.73 5.38
CA GLY A 127 -1.71 19.05 5.64
C GLY A 127 -0.84 19.61 4.49
N ARG A 128 0.39 20.03 4.77
CA ARG A 128 1.30 20.57 3.75
C ARG A 128 1.52 19.61 2.57
N ASN A 129 1.64 18.32 2.83
CA ASN A 129 1.79 17.32 1.77
C ASN A 129 0.51 17.15 0.93
N ALA A 130 -0.68 17.35 1.53
CA ALA A 130 -1.94 17.38 0.80
C ALA A 130 -1.98 18.54 -0.19
N ALA A 131 -1.55 19.74 0.23
CA ALA A 131 -1.46 20.92 -0.63
C ALA A 131 -0.45 20.74 -1.79
N ILE A 132 0.60 19.95 -1.59
CA ILE A 132 1.52 19.57 -2.67
C ILE A 132 0.82 18.59 -3.61
N LEU A 133 0.29 17.47 -3.09
CA LEU A 133 -0.31 16.40 -3.88
C LEU A 133 -1.53 16.89 -4.69
N LYS A 134 -2.30 17.84 -4.18
CA LYS A 134 -3.43 18.49 -4.88
C LYS A 134 -3.04 19.12 -6.22
N LYS A 135 -1.77 19.49 -6.40
CA LYS A 135 -1.27 20.12 -7.62
C LYS A 135 -0.87 19.11 -8.70
N SER A 136 -0.92 17.81 -8.40
CA SER A 136 -0.62 16.76 -9.39
C SER A 136 -1.73 16.64 -10.42
N GLN A 137 -1.37 16.17 -11.60
CA GLN A 137 -2.27 15.90 -12.71
C GLN A 137 -2.05 14.48 -13.23
N ARG A 138 -3.00 13.94 -13.97
CA ARG A 138 -2.82 12.65 -14.66
C ARG A 138 -1.60 12.72 -15.58
N GLY A 139 -0.77 11.70 -15.49
CA GLY A 139 0.51 11.63 -16.21
C GLY A 139 1.71 12.14 -15.42
N ASP A 140 1.52 12.93 -14.38
CA ASP A 140 2.63 13.32 -13.49
C ASP A 140 3.23 12.11 -12.77
N MET A 141 4.54 12.16 -12.55
CA MET A 141 5.22 11.19 -11.70
C MET A 141 5.15 11.67 -10.25
N VAL A 142 4.64 10.82 -9.37
CA VAL A 142 4.59 11.09 -7.93
C VAL A 142 5.37 10.04 -7.19
N GLY A 143 6.25 10.49 -6.30
CA GLY A 143 7.00 9.66 -5.38
C GLY A 143 6.83 10.12 -3.93
N GLY A 144 7.09 9.21 -2.99
CA GLY A 144 7.03 9.54 -1.58
C GLY A 144 7.38 8.38 -0.66
N ILE A 145 7.53 8.73 0.61
CA ILE A 145 7.80 7.80 1.70
C ILE A 145 6.72 7.99 2.76
N GLY A 146 6.27 6.90 3.35
CA GLY A 146 5.23 6.91 4.36
C GLY A 146 4.95 5.54 4.92
N ARG A 147 3.68 5.28 5.23
CA ARG A 147 3.19 4.03 5.83
C ARG A 147 2.09 3.42 4.99
N TYR A 148 2.01 2.10 4.95
CA TYR A 148 0.93 1.37 4.30
C TYR A 148 -0.13 1.02 5.33
N LEU A 149 -1.32 1.58 5.19
CA LEU A 149 -2.34 1.58 6.22
C LEU A 149 -3.64 0.92 5.73
N GLU A 150 -4.29 0.25 6.65
CA GLU A 150 -5.66 -0.21 6.49
C GLU A 150 -6.64 0.96 6.65
N ARG A 151 -7.62 1.04 5.75
CA ARG A 151 -8.68 2.05 5.78
C ARG A 151 -10.06 1.43 5.60
N PRO A 152 -10.87 1.40 6.64
CA PRO A 152 -12.28 1.07 6.51
C PRO A 152 -13.04 2.19 5.78
N TYR A 153 -14.00 1.83 4.95
CA TYR A 153 -14.93 2.77 4.30
C TYR A 153 -16.30 2.15 4.14
N LEU A 154 -17.32 3.01 4.18
CA LEU A 154 -18.71 2.61 3.94
C LEU A 154 -19.03 2.75 2.46
N LYS A 155 -19.65 1.72 1.90
CA LYS A 155 -20.23 1.74 0.56
C LYS A 155 -21.57 1.00 0.61
N ASP A 156 -22.64 1.65 0.17
CA ASP A 156 -23.99 1.11 0.14
C ASP A 156 -24.46 0.52 1.50
N GLY A 157 -24.08 1.21 2.61
CA GLY A 157 -24.37 0.79 3.98
C GLY A 157 -23.51 -0.36 4.52
N MET A 158 -22.65 -0.95 3.71
CA MET A 158 -21.73 -2.02 4.11
C MET A 158 -20.33 -1.48 4.39
N LEU A 159 -19.69 -2.05 5.41
CA LEU A 159 -18.30 -1.73 5.76
C LEU A 159 -17.34 -2.55 4.93
N PHE A 160 -16.47 -1.86 4.20
CA PHE A 160 -15.39 -2.45 3.43
C PHE A 160 -14.04 -1.98 3.96
N THR A 161 -13.01 -2.75 3.67
CA THR A 161 -11.63 -2.40 3.97
C THR A 161 -10.83 -2.22 2.68
N THR A 162 -10.06 -1.16 2.62
CA THR A 162 -9.06 -0.94 1.57
C THR A 162 -7.72 -0.60 2.19
N TYR A 163 -6.68 -0.52 1.37
CA TYR A 163 -5.33 -0.18 1.81
C TYR A 163 -4.83 1.00 0.99
N GLU A 164 -4.10 1.89 1.67
CA GLU A 164 -3.52 3.10 1.08
C GLU A 164 -2.12 3.37 1.62
N ALA A 165 -1.27 4.01 0.82
CA ALA A 165 -0.01 4.53 1.27
C ALA A 165 -0.20 5.97 1.77
N SER A 166 -0.13 6.18 3.08
CA SER A 166 -0.17 7.50 3.70
C SER A 166 1.23 8.09 3.71
N LEU A 167 1.45 9.13 2.90
CA LEU A 167 2.77 9.69 2.65
C LEU A 167 3.11 10.81 3.63
N ASP A 168 4.24 10.66 4.29
CA ASP A 168 4.86 11.67 5.16
C ASP A 168 5.76 12.64 4.36
N VAL A 169 6.21 12.22 3.17
CA VAL A 169 6.96 13.03 2.20
C VAL A 169 6.37 12.81 0.81
N VAL A 170 6.10 13.88 0.08
CA VAL A 170 5.57 13.86 -1.29
C VAL A 170 6.48 14.66 -2.22
N ARG A 171 6.78 14.10 -3.38
CA ARG A 171 7.46 14.76 -4.49
C ARG A 171 6.66 14.57 -5.77
N ILE A 172 6.56 15.61 -6.58
CA ILE A 172 5.90 15.58 -7.90
C ILE A 172 6.94 15.96 -8.94
N GLU A 173 7.09 15.11 -9.93
CA GLU A 173 7.84 15.39 -11.16
C GLU A 173 6.81 15.51 -12.28
N ARG A 174 6.71 16.70 -12.85
CA ARG A 174 5.76 16.96 -13.95
C ARG A 174 6.22 16.24 -15.21
N SER A 175 5.28 15.60 -15.90
CA SER A 175 5.57 15.14 -17.24
C SER A 175 5.81 16.37 -18.10
N ASN A 176 7.03 16.53 -18.63
CA ASN A 176 7.30 17.49 -19.67
C ASN A 176 6.55 17.03 -20.92
N ASN A 177 5.29 17.41 -21.05
CA ASN A 177 4.62 17.40 -22.34
C ASN A 177 5.33 18.45 -23.22
N HIS A 178 6.42 18.05 -23.84
CA HIS A 178 6.89 18.73 -25.03
C HIS A 178 5.83 18.41 -26.09
N GLY A 179 4.88 19.36 -26.25
CA GLY A 179 3.94 19.33 -27.37
C GLY A 179 4.74 19.24 -28.65
N CYS A 180 4.46 18.22 -29.44
CA CYS A 180 4.66 18.26 -30.88
C CYS A 180 3.52 19.03 -31.53
#